data_d2dfd369370efe13ad930e6ac8219872
#
_entry.id   d2dfd369370efe13ad930e6ac8219872
#
_cell.length_a   1.000
_cell.length_b   1.000
_cell.length_c   1.000
_cell.angle_alpha   90.00
_cell.angle_beta   90.00
_cell.angle_gamma   90.00
#
_symmetry.space_group_name_H-M   'P 1'
#
loop_
_entity.id
_entity.type
_entity.pdbx_description
1 polymer ?
#
loop_
_entity_poly.entity_id
_entity_poly.type
_entity_poly.pdbx_seq_one_letter_code
_entity_poly.pdbx_strand_id
1 'polypeptide(L)'
;PKLSDFDRYGEMDVLRIFENNSLGSYYKFLVKYEKEYTVRLSEEEEKVIEFICKKLASGKRIHELELLNRMLKYHHGLLNILQQALEKKYHRAMTENCAENVVNIMTNEFPTSAAKKTYASCVFLEKEGKDYRVSENFEKMLGNREFFGILEEVVEFGIARYQMNYSKTYQDTDLVLYQKYTYEDACRLLNWERNEVPLNIGGYKYDKKTKTFPVFINYDKQEDISDTTKYEDHFLTADRLIAISKSGRSRDSEDVQNFLKATERGIDVQLFVRKNKDDKISKEFYYLGRVIAT
;
A
#
# COMPACT_ATOMS: atom_id res chain seq x y z
N PRO A 1 10.44 17.47 -19.75
CA PRO A 1 10.49 16.08 -19.31
C PRO A 1 9.35 15.80 -18.34
N LYS A 2 8.79 14.60 -18.39
CA LYS A 2 7.75 14.15 -17.46
C LYS A 2 8.37 13.70 -16.14
N LEU A 3 7.60 13.69 -15.07
CA LEU A 3 8.01 13.20 -13.75
C LEU A 3 8.57 11.76 -13.82
N SER A 4 7.95 10.91 -14.63
CA SER A 4 8.41 9.54 -14.91
C SER A 4 9.77 9.44 -15.59
N ASP A 5 10.18 10.46 -16.34
CA ASP A 5 11.48 10.47 -17.00
C ASP A 5 12.60 10.72 -16.00
N PHE A 6 12.42 11.62 -15.05
CA PHE A 6 13.39 11.88 -13.98
C PHE A 6 13.68 10.62 -13.15
N ASP A 7 12.66 9.85 -12.82
CA ASP A 7 12.80 8.59 -12.09
C ASP A 7 13.51 7.52 -12.93
N ARG A 8 13.11 7.39 -14.21
CA ARG A 8 13.68 6.40 -15.16
C ARG A 8 15.16 6.61 -15.41
N TYR A 9 15.59 7.83 -15.58
CA TYR A 9 16.98 8.16 -15.91
C TYR A 9 17.84 8.43 -14.67
N GLY A 10 17.27 8.34 -13.48
CA GLY A 10 17.98 8.55 -12.21
C GLY A 10 18.41 9.99 -11.97
N GLU A 11 17.81 10.95 -12.68
CA GLU A 11 18.13 12.37 -12.54
C GLU A 11 17.65 12.94 -11.19
N MET A 12 16.59 12.34 -10.64
CA MET A 12 16.00 12.76 -9.38
C MET A 12 15.32 11.57 -8.67
N ASP A 13 15.54 11.46 -7.37
CA ASP A 13 14.79 10.50 -6.55
C ASP A 13 13.41 11.09 -6.18
N VAL A 14 12.44 10.85 -7.06
CA VAL A 14 11.08 11.39 -6.94
C VAL A 14 10.38 10.90 -5.67
N LEU A 15 10.61 9.65 -5.24
CA LEU A 15 9.97 9.14 -4.03
C LEU A 15 10.47 9.87 -2.78
N ARG A 16 11.73 10.27 -2.72
CA ARG A 16 12.24 11.09 -1.62
C ARG A 16 11.53 12.44 -1.51
N ILE A 17 11.12 13.03 -2.63
CA ILE A 17 10.30 14.25 -2.62
C ILE A 17 8.97 13.99 -1.93
N PHE A 18 8.32 12.87 -2.25
CA PHE A 18 7.02 12.51 -1.69
C PHE A 18 7.10 12.12 -0.22
N GLU A 19 8.17 11.47 0.19
CA GLU A 19 8.41 11.05 1.59
C GLU A 19 8.90 12.18 2.49
N ASN A 20 9.41 13.27 1.91
CA ASN A 20 9.94 14.40 2.67
C ASN A 20 8.82 15.10 3.46
N ASN A 21 8.99 15.23 4.78
CA ASN A 21 7.99 15.84 5.66
C ASN A 21 7.68 17.31 5.32
N SER A 22 8.65 18.04 4.75
CA SER A 22 8.49 19.46 4.40
C SER A 22 7.93 19.69 2.99
N LEU A 23 8.05 18.69 2.10
CA LEU A 23 7.51 18.73 0.74
C LEU A 23 6.23 17.90 0.66
N GLY A 24 6.33 16.59 0.78
CA GLY A 24 5.21 15.66 0.86
C GLY A 24 4.42 15.47 -0.43
N SER A 25 4.68 16.25 -1.47
CA SER A 25 4.01 16.14 -2.76
C SER A 25 4.77 16.82 -3.90
N TYR A 26 4.45 16.43 -5.12
CA TYR A 26 4.97 17.06 -6.33
C TYR A 26 4.53 18.53 -6.43
N TYR A 27 3.31 18.86 -6.05
CA TYR A 27 2.83 20.24 -6.02
C TYR A 27 3.69 21.14 -5.12
N LYS A 28 3.97 20.71 -3.88
CA LYS A 28 4.82 21.47 -2.96
C LYS A 28 6.25 21.61 -3.46
N PHE A 29 6.76 20.60 -4.15
CA PHE A 29 8.04 20.69 -4.83
C PHE A 29 8.05 21.78 -5.90
N LEU A 30 7.03 21.81 -6.79
CA LEU A 30 6.89 22.84 -7.81
C LEU A 30 6.81 24.25 -7.21
N VAL A 31 5.96 24.45 -6.20
CA VAL A 31 5.81 25.75 -5.50
C VAL A 31 7.12 26.24 -4.90
N LYS A 32 7.96 25.33 -4.41
CA LYS A 32 9.20 25.69 -3.72
C LYS A 32 10.37 25.94 -4.67
N TYR A 33 10.49 25.17 -5.73
CA TYR A 33 11.70 25.15 -6.57
C TYR A 33 11.51 25.70 -7.98
N GLU A 34 10.30 25.69 -8.51
CA GLU A 34 9.99 26.26 -9.82
C GLU A 34 9.70 27.77 -9.67
N LYS A 35 10.65 28.60 -10.03
CA LYS A 35 10.59 30.06 -9.80
C LYS A 35 9.41 30.74 -10.51
N GLU A 36 9.00 30.23 -11.66
CA GLU A 36 7.91 30.76 -12.46
C GLU A 36 6.55 30.14 -12.14
N TYR A 37 6.53 29.19 -11.19
CA TYR A 37 5.30 28.50 -10.82
C TYR A 37 4.43 29.35 -9.92
N THR A 38 3.37 29.90 -10.49
CA THR A 38 2.45 30.86 -9.79
C THR A 38 1.11 30.24 -9.41
N VAL A 39 0.83 29.02 -9.87
CA VAL A 39 -0.43 28.32 -9.61
C VAL A 39 -0.57 27.99 -8.13
N ARG A 40 -1.77 28.18 -7.63
CA ARG A 40 -2.15 27.82 -6.25
C ARG A 40 -3.36 26.91 -6.27
N LEU A 41 -3.22 25.73 -5.69
CA LEU A 41 -4.31 24.80 -5.44
C LEU A 41 -5.04 25.16 -4.15
N SER A 42 -6.31 24.76 -4.02
CA SER A 42 -7.00 24.80 -2.74
C SER A 42 -6.36 23.82 -1.73
N GLU A 43 -6.64 24.00 -0.44
CA GLU A 43 -6.14 23.09 0.60
C GLU A 43 -6.62 21.65 0.38
N GLU A 44 -7.85 21.46 -0.09
CA GLU A 44 -8.39 20.13 -0.40
C GLU A 44 -7.70 19.50 -1.60
N GLU A 45 -7.50 20.24 -2.69
CA GLU A 45 -6.75 19.78 -3.87
C GLU A 45 -5.30 19.43 -3.52
N GLU A 46 -4.65 20.27 -2.71
CA GLU A 46 -3.28 19.99 -2.22
C GLU A 46 -3.23 18.70 -1.41
N LYS A 47 -4.22 18.46 -0.55
CA LYS A 47 -4.34 17.26 0.28
C LYS A 47 -4.56 16.00 -0.56
N VAL A 48 -5.33 16.10 -1.62
CA VAL A 48 -5.54 15.00 -2.58
C VAL A 48 -4.23 14.64 -3.29
N ILE A 49 -3.49 15.63 -3.80
CA ILE A 49 -2.18 15.37 -4.43
C ILE A 49 -1.19 14.76 -3.42
N GLU A 50 -1.15 15.26 -2.19
CA GLU A 50 -0.32 14.69 -1.13
C GLU A 50 -0.66 13.23 -0.83
N PHE A 51 -1.95 12.91 -0.72
CA PHE A 51 -2.42 11.54 -0.52
C PHE A 51 -1.95 10.59 -1.63
N ILE A 52 -2.15 10.98 -2.88
CA ILE A 52 -1.76 10.16 -4.03
C ILE A 52 -0.24 9.98 -4.07
N CYS A 53 0.53 11.05 -3.87
CA CYS A 53 1.99 10.99 -3.81
C CYS A 53 2.50 10.05 -2.73
N LYS A 54 1.98 10.17 -1.50
CA LYS A 54 2.46 9.40 -0.34
C LYS A 54 1.95 7.97 -0.28
N LYS A 55 0.72 7.73 -0.74
CA LYS A 55 0.04 6.44 -0.54
C LYS A 55 0.00 5.54 -1.77
N LEU A 56 -0.02 6.10 -2.98
CA LEU A 56 -0.28 5.36 -4.20
C LEU A 56 0.85 5.44 -5.24
N ALA A 57 1.52 6.58 -5.35
CA ALA A 57 2.46 6.87 -6.45
C ALA A 57 3.75 6.05 -6.41
N SER A 58 4.05 5.33 -5.32
CA SER A 58 5.13 4.35 -5.30
C SER A 58 4.94 3.21 -6.29
N GLY A 59 3.71 2.98 -6.75
CA GLY A 59 3.38 1.99 -7.77
C GLY A 59 3.27 0.55 -7.26
N LYS A 60 3.16 0.35 -5.95
CA LYS A 60 3.13 -0.99 -5.33
C LYS A 60 1.90 -1.82 -5.73
N ARG A 61 0.79 -1.18 -6.12
CA ARG A 61 -0.39 -1.82 -6.72
C ARG A 61 -0.98 -0.93 -7.81
N ILE A 62 -1.45 -1.56 -8.89
CA ILE A 62 -1.99 -0.84 -10.04
C ILE A 62 -3.44 -0.38 -9.88
N HIS A 63 -4.22 -1.03 -9.02
CA HIS A 63 -5.68 -0.89 -8.97
C HIS A 63 -6.12 0.57 -8.79
N GLU A 64 -5.67 1.24 -7.76
CA GLU A 64 -6.04 2.62 -7.46
C GLU A 64 -5.50 3.60 -8.51
N LEU A 65 -4.30 3.35 -9.01
CA LEU A 65 -3.68 4.19 -10.05
C LEU A 65 -4.43 4.08 -11.38
N GLU A 66 -4.79 2.85 -11.79
CA GLU A 66 -5.62 2.64 -13.00
C GLU A 66 -7.00 3.26 -12.82
N LEU A 67 -7.60 3.13 -11.64
CA LEU A 67 -8.89 3.75 -11.35
C LEU A 67 -8.82 5.28 -11.46
N LEU A 68 -7.83 5.93 -10.86
CA LEU A 68 -7.60 7.37 -10.99
C LEU A 68 -7.37 7.77 -12.45
N ASN A 69 -6.59 7.00 -13.20
CA ASN A 69 -6.38 7.24 -14.63
C ASN A 69 -7.68 7.18 -15.43
N ARG A 70 -8.58 6.24 -15.08
CA ARG A 70 -9.92 6.14 -15.72
C ARG A 70 -10.83 7.29 -15.33
N MET A 71 -10.76 7.78 -14.10
CA MET A 71 -11.54 8.94 -13.64
C MET A 71 -11.22 10.24 -14.40
N LEU A 72 -10.06 10.35 -15.02
CA LEU A 72 -9.72 11.48 -15.90
C LEU A 72 -10.62 11.56 -17.16
N LYS A 73 -11.27 10.45 -17.52
CA LYS A 73 -12.08 10.33 -18.75
C LYS A 73 -13.52 9.87 -18.50
N TYR A 74 -13.74 9.10 -17.46
CA TYR A 74 -15.02 8.44 -17.17
C TYR A 74 -15.47 8.79 -15.77
N HIS A 75 -16.72 9.15 -15.60
CA HIS A 75 -17.24 9.58 -14.30
C HIS A 75 -18.24 8.61 -13.68
N HIS A 76 -18.70 7.60 -14.43
CA HIS A 76 -19.72 6.62 -14.00
C HIS A 76 -19.25 5.18 -14.29
N GLY A 77 -19.84 4.21 -13.57
CA GLY A 77 -19.56 2.79 -13.81
C GLY A 77 -18.12 2.40 -13.54
N LEU A 78 -17.47 3.05 -12.59
CA LEU A 78 -16.03 3.04 -12.41
C LEU A 78 -15.48 1.70 -11.95
N LEU A 79 -16.21 0.96 -11.10
CA LEU A 79 -15.76 -0.36 -10.64
C LEU A 79 -15.75 -1.38 -11.77
N ASN A 80 -16.78 -1.36 -12.61
CA ASN A 80 -16.83 -2.20 -13.81
C ASN A 80 -15.73 -1.84 -14.81
N ILE A 81 -15.48 -0.54 -15.02
CA ILE A 81 -14.39 -0.06 -15.90
C ILE A 81 -13.04 -0.53 -15.36
N LEU A 82 -12.79 -0.42 -14.04
CA LEU A 82 -11.58 -0.92 -13.41
C LEU A 82 -11.42 -2.43 -13.60
N GLN A 83 -12.46 -3.22 -13.34
CA GLN A 83 -12.42 -4.66 -13.51
C GLN A 83 -12.04 -5.05 -14.94
N GLN A 84 -12.67 -4.44 -15.93
CA GLN A 84 -12.34 -4.69 -17.33
C GLN A 84 -10.90 -4.30 -17.68
N ALA A 85 -10.40 -3.19 -17.15
CA ALA A 85 -9.02 -2.76 -17.37
C ALA A 85 -8.01 -3.72 -16.75
N LEU A 86 -8.27 -4.20 -15.53
CA LEU A 86 -7.42 -5.18 -14.85
C LEU A 86 -7.37 -6.50 -15.61
N GLU A 87 -8.50 -7.01 -16.08
CA GLU A 87 -8.55 -8.25 -16.85
C GLU A 87 -7.83 -8.11 -18.21
N LYS A 88 -8.14 -7.07 -18.98
CA LYS A 88 -7.64 -6.91 -20.36
C LYS A 88 -6.20 -6.45 -20.44
N LYS A 89 -5.80 -5.53 -19.59
CA LYS A 89 -4.48 -4.87 -19.67
C LYS A 89 -3.44 -5.49 -18.75
N TYR A 90 -3.86 -5.98 -17.58
CA TYR A 90 -2.95 -6.47 -16.55
C TYR A 90 -3.10 -7.97 -16.28
N HIS A 91 -4.06 -8.64 -16.94
CA HIS A 91 -4.36 -10.07 -16.78
C HIS A 91 -4.61 -10.45 -15.31
N ARG A 92 -5.33 -9.61 -14.59
CA ARG A 92 -5.64 -9.77 -13.18
C ARG A 92 -7.14 -9.81 -12.94
N ALA A 93 -7.57 -10.79 -12.14
CA ALA A 93 -8.93 -10.85 -11.64
C ALA A 93 -9.08 -9.97 -10.39
N MET A 94 -10.21 -9.32 -10.25
CA MET A 94 -10.57 -8.56 -9.05
C MET A 94 -11.60 -9.35 -8.24
N THR A 95 -11.16 -9.90 -7.09
CA THR A 95 -12.06 -10.59 -6.15
C THR A 95 -12.96 -9.60 -5.43
N GLU A 96 -14.01 -10.09 -4.77
CA GLU A 96 -14.92 -9.26 -3.97
C GLU A 96 -14.16 -8.52 -2.83
N ASN A 97 -13.28 -9.22 -2.12
CA ASN A 97 -12.44 -8.60 -1.08
C ASN A 97 -11.51 -7.52 -1.66
N CYS A 98 -10.96 -7.75 -2.84
CA CYS A 98 -10.13 -6.76 -3.53
C CYS A 98 -10.93 -5.52 -3.92
N ALA A 99 -12.12 -5.70 -4.50
CA ALA A 99 -13.01 -4.60 -4.88
C ALA A 99 -13.39 -3.74 -3.66
N GLU A 100 -13.79 -4.38 -2.56
CA GLU A 100 -14.11 -3.70 -1.31
C GLU A 100 -12.91 -2.92 -0.75
N ASN A 101 -11.72 -3.53 -0.74
CA ASN A 101 -10.49 -2.87 -0.30
C ASN A 101 -10.18 -1.63 -1.15
N VAL A 102 -10.24 -1.72 -2.47
CA VAL A 102 -10.02 -0.58 -3.38
C VAL A 102 -11.05 0.52 -3.11
N VAL A 103 -12.33 0.18 -2.99
CA VAL A 103 -13.37 1.15 -2.65
C VAL A 103 -13.10 1.82 -1.31
N ASN A 104 -12.71 1.09 -0.28
CA ASN A 104 -12.42 1.64 1.04
C ASN A 104 -11.21 2.59 1.02
N ILE A 105 -10.20 2.32 0.20
CA ILE A 105 -9.07 3.24 0.00
C ILE A 105 -9.54 4.51 -0.71
N MET A 106 -10.35 4.38 -1.75
CA MET A 106 -10.83 5.50 -2.57
C MET A 106 -11.99 6.29 -1.95
N THR A 107 -12.49 5.87 -0.80
CA THR A 107 -13.51 6.56 0.00
C THR A 107 -13.02 7.00 1.38
N ASN A 108 -11.72 6.85 1.65
CA ASN A 108 -11.10 7.16 2.94
C ASN A 108 -11.68 6.34 4.12
N GLU A 109 -12.18 5.13 3.86
CA GLU A 109 -12.66 4.20 4.89
C GLU A 109 -11.57 3.23 5.36
N PHE A 110 -10.56 2.94 4.53
CA PHE A 110 -9.46 2.03 4.85
C PHE A 110 -8.53 2.54 5.97
N PRO A 111 -8.13 3.84 6.05
CA PRO A 111 -7.13 4.30 7.00
C PRO A 111 -7.57 4.17 8.46
N THR A 112 -6.59 4.13 9.37
CA THR A 112 -6.83 4.30 10.82
C THR A 112 -7.31 5.72 11.15
N SER A 113 -7.87 5.90 12.34
CA SER A 113 -8.54 7.15 12.75
C SER A 113 -7.72 8.43 12.54
N ALA A 114 -6.40 8.39 12.82
CA ALA A 114 -5.53 9.56 12.65
C ALA A 114 -5.35 9.93 11.17
N ALA A 115 -5.00 8.94 10.32
CA ALA A 115 -4.83 9.15 8.88
C ALA A 115 -6.17 9.48 8.20
N LYS A 116 -7.27 8.91 8.68
CA LYS A 116 -8.62 9.21 8.19
C LYS A 116 -8.97 10.70 8.36
N LYS A 117 -8.60 11.31 9.49
CA LYS A 117 -8.78 12.76 9.71
C LYS A 117 -7.89 13.60 8.81
N THR A 118 -6.63 13.22 8.67
CA THR A 118 -5.67 13.94 7.84
C THR A 118 -6.10 14.05 6.38
N TYR A 119 -6.69 12.98 5.84
CA TYR A 119 -7.11 12.88 4.44
C TYR A 119 -8.64 12.86 4.27
N ALA A 120 -9.36 13.59 5.12
CA ALA A 120 -10.83 13.63 5.08
C ALA A 120 -11.42 14.09 3.74
N SER A 121 -10.72 14.95 3.00
CA SER A 121 -11.10 15.40 1.65
C SER A 121 -10.79 14.39 0.53
N CYS A 122 -10.08 13.31 0.84
CA CYS A 122 -9.67 12.30 -0.16
C CYS A 122 -10.73 11.22 -0.34
N VAL A 123 -11.92 11.63 -0.73
CA VAL A 123 -13.06 10.77 -1.10
C VAL A 123 -13.28 10.91 -2.59
N PHE A 124 -12.88 9.89 -3.35
CA PHE A 124 -12.88 9.92 -4.82
C PHE A 124 -14.14 9.31 -5.42
N LEU A 125 -14.79 8.40 -4.70
CA LEU A 125 -15.93 7.61 -5.16
C LEU A 125 -17.19 7.90 -4.36
N GLU A 126 -18.32 7.89 -5.05
CA GLU A 126 -19.67 7.82 -4.49
C GLU A 126 -20.41 6.63 -5.07
N LYS A 127 -21.23 5.98 -4.24
CA LYS A 127 -22.04 4.84 -4.68
C LYS A 127 -23.14 5.28 -5.64
N GLU A 128 -23.26 4.58 -6.76
CA GLU A 128 -24.28 4.78 -7.78
C GLU A 128 -24.91 3.43 -8.17
N GLY A 129 -26.07 3.12 -7.58
CA GLY A 129 -26.72 1.82 -7.79
C GLY A 129 -25.85 0.66 -7.29
N LYS A 130 -25.45 -0.23 -8.22
CA LYS A 130 -24.54 -1.36 -7.93
C LYS A 130 -23.06 -1.05 -8.20
N ASP A 131 -22.75 0.13 -8.70
CA ASP A 131 -21.41 0.57 -9.07
C ASP A 131 -21.06 1.87 -8.35
N TYR A 132 -20.06 2.60 -8.84
CA TYR A 132 -19.55 3.84 -8.28
C TYR A 132 -19.35 4.88 -9.38
N ARG A 133 -19.54 6.14 -9.00
CA ARG A 133 -19.21 7.32 -9.80
C ARG A 133 -18.09 8.13 -9.14
N VAL A 134 -17.51 9.07 -9.87
CA VAL A 134 -16.66 10.12 -9.27
C VAL A 134 -17.47 10.90 -8.25
N SER A 135 -16.91 11.13 -7.06
CA SER A 135 -17.56 11.96 -6.03
C SER A 135 -17.75 13.38 -6.52
N GLU A 136 -18.81 14.04 -6.07
CA GLU A 136 -19.12 15.43 -6.47
C GLU A 136 -17.95 16.38 -6.20
N ASN A 137 -17.31 16.25 -5.03
CA ASN A 137 -16.17 17.09 -4.67
C ASN A 137 -14.95 16.87 -5.55
N PHE A 138 -14.64 15.59 -5.84
CA PHE A 138 -13.50 15.26 -6.71
C PHE A 138 -13.78 15.66 -8.17
N GLU A 139 -15.00 15.54 -8.64
CA GLU A 139 -15.42 16.00 -9.97
C GLU A 139 -15.20 17.53 -10.13
N LYS A 140 -15.51 18.31 -9.10
CA LYS A 140 -15.20 19.76 -9.09
C LYS A 140 -13.69 20.02 -9.16
N MET A 141 -12.88 19.26 -8.43
CA MET A 141 -11.41 19.37 -8.51
C MET A 141 -10.89 19.04 -9.92
N LEU A 142 -11.42 18.01 -10.57
CA LEU A 142 -11.07 17.65 -11.95
C LEU A 142 -11.39 18.75 -12.96
N GLY A 143 -12.34 19.65 -12.66
CA GLY A 143 -12.63 20.84 -13.44
C GLY A 143 -11.53 21.92 -13.35
N ASN A 144 -10.67 21.89 -12.36
CA ASN A 144 -9.49 22.74 -12.29
C ASN A 144 -8.37 22.21 -13.16
N ARG A 145 -8.08 22.86 -14.26
CA ARG A 145 -7.09 22.45 -15.25
C ARG A 145 -5.69 22.20 -14.67
N GLU A 146 -5.28 23.03 -13.72
CA GLU A 146 -3.95 22.91 -13.11
C GLU A 146 -3.87 21.71 -12.17
N PHE A 147 -4.91 21.50 -11.36
CA PHE A 147 -5.04 20.30 -10.54
C PHE A 147 -5.05 19.05 -11.41
N PHE A 148 -5.83 19.04 -12.47
CA PHE A 148 -5.91 17.92 -13.43
C PHE A 148 -4.54 17.56 -14.00
N GLY A 149 -3.77 18.56 -14.45
CA GLY A 149 -2.44 18.33 -15.03
C GLY A 149 -1.46 17.72 -14.04
N ILE A 150 -1.43 18.22 -12.79
CA ILE A 150 -0.59 17.66 -11.71
C ILE A 150 -1.02 16.23 -11.37
N LEU A 151 -2.33 16.00 -11.25
CA LEU A 151 -2.89 14.68 -10.98
C LEU A 151 -2.51 13.66 -12.06
N GLU A 152 -2.70 14.03 -13.33
CA GLU A 152 -2.35 13.19 -14.49
C GLU A 152 -0.88 12.79 -14.44
N GLU A 153 0.01 13.75 -14.21
CA GLU A 153 1.47 13.51 -14.17
C GLU A 153 1.86 12.57 -13.01
N VAL A 154 1.30 12.75 -11.82
CA VAL A 154 1.58 11.89 -10.66
C VAL A 154 1.02 10.47 -10.89
N VAL A 155 -0.16 10.35 -11.47
CA VAL A 155 -0.76 9.04 -11.80
C VAL A 155 0.05 8.30 -12.85
N GLU A 156 0.46 8.99 -13.94
CA GLU A 156 1.37 8.41 -14.95
C GLU A 156 2.68 7.93 -14.35
N PHE A 157 3.26 8.71 -13.43
CA PHE A 157 4.46 8.32 -12.67
C PHE A 157 4.25 7.03 -11.89
N GLY A 158 3.16 6.93 -11.11
CA GLY A 158 2.85 5.74 -10.33
C GLY A 158 2.63 4.50 -11.21
N ILE A 159 1.96 4.64 -12.35
CA ILE A 159 1.75 3.55 -13.31
C ILE A 159 3.09 3.09 -13.91
N ALA A 160 3.96 4.02 -14.28
CA ALA A 160 5.29 3.69 -14.79
C ALA A 160 6.11 2.91 -13.75
N ARG A 161 6.07 3.32 -12.49
CA ARG A 161 6.74 2.60 -11.39
C ARG A 161 6.17 1.18 -11.19
N TYR A 162 4.85 1.03 -11.25
CA TYR A 162 4.25 -0.30 -11.20
C TYR A 162 4.79 -1.20 -12.31
N GLN A 163 4.80 -0.72 -13.53
CA GLN A 163 5.28 -1.49 -14.68
C GLN A 163 6.75 -1.89 -14.55
N MET A 164 7.60 -1.01 -14.01
CA MET A 164 9.03 -1.27 -13.82
C MET A 164 9.32 -2.23 -12.66
N ASN A 165 8.64 -2.09 -11.52
CA ASN A 165 9.08 -2.70 -10.27
C ASN A 165 8.08 -3.69 -9.67
N TYR A 166 6.78 -3.60 -9.99
CA TYR A 166 5.73 -4.32 -9.25
C TYR A 166 4.77 -5.12 -10.15
N SER A 167 5.03 -5.21 -11.45
CA SER A 167 4.16 -5.93 -12.39
C SER A 167 4.32 -7.46 -12.33
N LYS A 168 5.47 -7.95 -11.86
CA LYS A 168 5.77 -9.40 -11.74
C LYS A 168 5.35 -9.90 -10.36
N THR A 169 4.06 -9.98 -10.12
CA THR A 169 3.51 -10.39 -8.83
C THR A 169 3.70 -11.89 -8.55
N TYR A 170 3.82 -12.22 -7.27
CA TYR A 170 3.97 -13.59 -6.80
C TYR A 170 2.61 -14.30 -6.79
N GLN A 171 2.48 -15.33 -7.63
CA GLN A 171 1.27 -16.15 -7.74
C GLN A 171 0.00 -15.30 -7.94
N ASP A 172 -1.03 -15.49 -7.11
CA ASP A 172 -2.31 -14.77 -7.12
C ASP A 172 -2.33 -13.52 -6.21
N THR A 173 -1.18 -13.12 -5.68
CA THR A 173 -1.05 -11.93 -4.82
C THR A 173 -0.78 -10.67 -5.63
N ASP A 174 -0.93 -9.50 -4.97
CA ASP A 174 -0.45 -8.21 -5.47
C ASP A 174 0.99 -7.89 -4.99
N LEU A 175 1.64 -8.84 -4.35
CA LEU A 175 2.99 -8.70 -3.80
C LEU A 175 4.05 -9.22 -4.79
N VAL A 176 5.24 -8.64 -4.75
CA VAL A 176 6.39 -9.05 -5.57
C VAL A 176 7.50 -9.53 -4.64
N LEU A 177 8.04 -10.73 -4.90
CA LEU A 177 9.13 -11.29 -4.12
C LEU A 177 10.33 -10.33 -4.06
N TYR A 178 10.89 -10.20 -2.87
CA TYR A 178 12.06 -9.38 -2.56
C TYR A 178 11.85 -7.86 -2.66
N GLN A 179 10.65 -7.40 -2.97
CA GLN A 179 10.28 -5.99 -2.83
C GLN A 179 9.93 -5.65 -1.38
N LYS A 180 9.99 -4.37 -1.05
CA LYS A 180 9.78 -3.86 0.31
C LYS A 180 8.38 -3.32 0.51
N TYR A 181 7.80 -3.63 1.67
CA TYR A 181 6.44 -3.22 2.04
C TYR A 181 6.37 -2.80 3.51
N THR A 182 5.61 -1.75 3.79
CA THR A 182 5.26 -1.36 5.16
C THR A 182 4.14 -2.26 5.70
N TYR A 183 3.80 -2.14 7.00
CA TYR A 183 2.61 -2.78 7.56
C TYR A 183 1.33 -2.36 6.81
N GLU A 184 1.18 -1.05 6.53
CA GLU A 184 0.03 -0.53 5.78
C GLU A 184 -0.03 -1.11 4.36
N ASP A 185 1.08 -1.19 3.66
CA ASP A 185 1.15 -1.82 2.35
C ASP A 185 0.69 -3.28 2.39
N ALA A 186 1.15 -4.04 3.37
CA ALA A 186 0.76 -5.45 3.51
C ALA A 186 -0.75 -5.58 3.75
N CYS A 187 -1.33 -4.82 4.67
CA CYS A 187 -2.78 -4.82 4.89
C CYS A 187 -3.56 -4.44 3.62
N ARG A 188 -3.10 -3.43 2.88
CA ARG A 188 -3.72 -3.01 1.63
C ARG A 188 -3.61 -4.08 0.54
N LEU A 189 -2.42 -4.61 0.30
CA LEU A 189 -2.15 -5.56 -0.79
C LEU A 189 -2.67 -6.97 -0.50
N LEU A 190 -2.95 -7.29 0.76
CA LEU A 190 -3.67 -8.50 1.17
C LEU A 190 -5.19 -8.31 1.21
N ASN A 191 -5.69 -7.18 0.72
CA ASN A 191 -7.12 -6.86 0.56
C ASN A 191 -7.90 -6.79 1.88
N TRP A 192 -7.28 -6.35 2.95
CA TRP A 192 -7.97 -6.13 4.20
C TRP A 192 -9.02 -5.02 4.06
N GLU A 193 -10.13 -5.16 4.76
CA GLU A 193 -11.19 -4.16 4.74
C GLU A 193 -10.72 -2.80 5.28
N ARG A 194 -9.89 -2.84 6.34
CA ARG A 194 -9.31 -1.65 7.00
C ARG A 194 -7.87 -1.88 7.36
N ASN A 195 -7.12 -0.78 7.44
CA ASN A 195 -5.76 -0.80 7.96
C ASN A 195 -5.72 -1.15 9.44
N GLU A 196 -4.59 -1.65 9.90
CA GLU A 196 -4.35 -1.96 11.32
C GLU A 196 -3.19 -1.14 11.86
N VAL A 197 -3.26 -0.73 13.11
CA VAL A 197 -2.14 -0.07 13.77
C VAL A 197 -0.99 -1.07 14.01
N PRO A 198 0.26 -0.67 13.79
CA PRO A 198 1.42 -1.57 13.93
C PRO A 198 1.51 -2.29 15.28
N LEU A 199 1.12 -1.62 16.37
CA LEU A 199 1.11 -2.21 17.71
C LEU A 199 0.16 -3.40 17.84
N ASN A 200 -0.97 -3.40 17.14
CA ASN A 200 -1.92 -4.49 17.15
C ASN A 200 -1.47 -5.66 16.27
N ILE A 201 -0.63 -5.41 15.26
CA ILE A 201 -0.02 -6.48 14.45
C ILE A 201 1.02 -7.21 15.30
N GLY A 202 1.94 -6.48 15.93
CA GLY A 202 2.87 -7.02 16.90
C GLY A 202 3.65 -8.26 16.45
N GLY A 203 4.12 -8.28 15.22
CA GLY A 203 4.83 -9.39 14.59
C GLY A 203 3.95 -10.25 13.66
N TYR A 204 2.71 -10.50 13.99
CA TYR A 204 1.75 -11.17 13.08
C TYR A 204 0.31 -10.84 13.43
N LYS A 205 -0.59 -10.94 12.45
CA LYS A 205 -2.04 -10.85 12.69
C LYS A 205 -2.81 -11.62 11.63
N TYR A 206 -3.80 -12.39 12.08
CA TYR A 206 -4.72 -13.10 11.20
C TYR A 206 -5.93 -12.22 10.86
N ASP A 207 -6.20 -12.06 9.56
CA ASP A 207 -7.45 -11.47 9.07
C ASP A 207 -8.42 -12.58 8.64
N LYS A 208 -9.48 -12.73 9.39
CA LYS A 208 -10.46 -13.81 9.21
C LYS A 208 -11.23 -13.67 7.88
N LYS A 209 -11.49 -12.43 7.44
CA LYS A 209 -12.29 -12.16 6.24
C LYS A 209 -11.55 -12.59 4.97
N THR A 210 -10.29 -12.22 4.85
CA THR A 210 -9.45 -12.57 3.69
C THR A 210 -8.71 -13.90 3.86
N LYS A 211 -8.73 -14.47 5.07
CA LYS A 211 -7.92 -15.66 5.46
C LYS A 211 -6.43 -15.47 5.20
N THR A 212 -5.93 -14.25 5.38
CA THR A 212 -4.51 -13.92 5.25
C THR A 212 -3.87 -13.75 6.61
N PHE A 213 -2.62 -14.18 6.71
CA PHE A 213 -1.86 -14.18 7.96
C PHE A 213 -0.44 -13.64 7.70
N PRO A 214 -0.27 -12.31 7.60
CA PRO A 214 1.06 -11.72 7.44
C PRO A 214 1.87 -11.88 8.73
N VAL A 215 3.11 -12.32 8.56
CA VAL A 215 4.11 -12.49 9.62
C VAL A 215 5.29 -11.55 9.35
N PHE A 216 5.64 -10.71 10.31
CA PHE A 216 6.70 -9.72 10.21
C PHE A 216 7.81 -10.02 11.20
N ILE A 217 9.02 -10.28 10.71
CA ILE A 217 10.16 -10.71 11.50
C ILE A 217 11.32 -9.72 11.38
N ASN A 218 11.88 -9.35 12.54
CA ASN A 218 13.15 -8.63 12.62
C ASN A 218 14.22 -9.64 13.04
N TYR A 219 15.18 -9.95 12.16
CA TYR A 219 16.14 -11.03 12.39
C TYR A 219 17.49 -10.58 12.97
N ASP A 220 17.74 -9.27 13.05
CA ASP A 220 18.92 -8.72 13.70
C ASP A 220 18.48 -7.88 14.91
N LYS A 221 18.61 -8.43 16.11
CA LYS A 221 18.25 -7.76 17.37
C LYS A 221 19.50 -7.22 18.01
N GLN A 222 19.49 -5.94 18.37
CA GLN A 222 20.61 -5.28 19.04
C GLN A 222 20.91 -5.97 20.39
N GLU A 223 22.21 -5.98 20.77
CA GLU A 223 22.74 -6.66 21.97
C GLU A 223 22.19 -6.12 23.31
N ASP A 224 21.52 -4.97 23.32
CA ASP A 224 21.03 -4.28 24.53
C ASP A 224 19.67 -4.76 25.06
N ILE A 225 19.14 -5.87 24.54
CA ILE A 225 17.88 -6.45 25.05
C ILE A 225 18.20 -7.40 26.19
N SER A 226 17.52 -7.23 27.35
CA SER A 226 17.67 -8.11 28.52
C SER A 226 17.55 -9.59 28.13
N ASP A 227 18.34 -10.47 28.77
CA ASP A 227 18.42 -11.91 28.46
C ASP A 227 17.04 -12.62 28.50
N THR A 228 16.08 -12.05 29.23
CA THR A 228 14.69 -12.56 29.30
C THR A 228 13.82 -12.23 28.07
N THR A 229 14.29 -11.35 27.18
CA THR A 229 13.58 -10.92 25.97
C THR A 229 14.36 -11.22 24.67
N LYS A 230 15.48 -11.95 24.77
CA LYS A 230 16.19 -12.47 23.60
C LYS A 230 15.36 -13.57 22.93
N TYR A 231 14.47 -13.14 22.04
CA TYR A 231 13.82 -14.05 21.10
C TYR A 231 14.75 -14.25 19.90
N GLU A 232 15.14 -15.48 19.67
CA GLU A 232 16.03 -15.84 18.57
C GLU A 232 15.24 -16.17 17.31
N ASP A 233 14.69 -15.15 16.63
CA ASP A 233 14.21 -15.33 15.28
C ASP A 233 15.45 -15.36 14.37
N HIS A 234 15.71 -16.47 13.70
CA HIS A 234 16.86 -16.59 12.81
C HIS A 234 16.63 -17.59 11.68
N PHE A 235 17.32 -17.38 10.59
CA PHE A 235 17.32 -18.35 9.49
C PHE A 235 18.21 -19.55 9.84
N LEU A 236 17.63 -20.75 9.77
CA LEU A 236 18.39 -22.00 9.87
C LEU A 236 19.07 -22.33 8.55
N THR A 237 18.34 -22.12 7.45
CA THR A 237 18.77 -22.32 6.08
C THR A 237 18.12 -21.25 5.20
N ALA A 238 18.43 -21.22 3.91
CA ALA A 238 17.82 -20.28 2.98
C ALA A 238 16.29 -20.42 2.86
N ASP A 239 15.75 -21.60 3.22
CA ASP A 239 14.34 -21.96 3.10
C ASP A 239 13.64 -22.22 4.45
N ARG A 240 14.36 -22.10 5.57
CA ARG A 240 13.84 -22.37 6.92
C ARG A 240 14.18 -21.26 7.90
N LEU A 241 13.16 -20.78 8.58
CA LEU A 241 13.25 -19.74 9.60
C LEU A 241 12.66 -20.27 10.91
N ILE A 242 13.36 -20.05 12.02
CA ILE A 242 12.77 -20.17 13.35
C ILE A 242 12.19 -18.80 13.72
N ALA A 243 10.92 -18.80 14.13
CA ALA A 243 10.24 -17.63 14.67
C ALA A 243 9.55 -18.01 15.99
N ILE A 244 9.62 -17.10 16.95
CA ILE A 244 9.00 -17.27 18.24
C ILE A 244 7.64 -16.57 18.26
N SER A 245 6.63 -17.24 18.83
CA SER A 245 5.30 -16.66 18.98
C SER A 245 5.31 -15.47 19.96
N LYS A 246 4.26 -14.66 19.94
CA LYS A 246 4.09 -13.54 20.88
C LYS A 246 4.13 -14.02 22.33
N SER A 247 4.62 -13.15 23.22
CA SER A 247 4.60 -13.41 24.67
C SER A 247 3.19 -13.79 25.15
N GLY A 248 3.11 -14.75 26.09
CA GLY A 248 1.85 -15.23 26.64
C GLY A 248 1.04 -16.15 25.72
N ARG A 249 1.62 -16.61 24.60
CA ARG A 249 1.00 -17.60 23.72
C ARG A 249 1.48 -19.01 24.08
N SER A 250 0.55 -19.95 24.08
CA SER A 250 0.81 -21.39 24.15
C SER A 250 0.52 -22.03 22.79
N ARG A 251 0.91 -23.29 22.64
CA ARG A 251 0.57 -24.08 21.46
C ARG A 251 -0.93 -24.13 21.17
N ASP A 252 -1.76 -24.06 22.24
CA ASP A 252 -3.23 -24.14 22.13
C ASP A 252 -3.89 -22.76 21.84
N SER A 253 -3.12 -21.68 21.84
CA SER A 253 -3.65 -20.35 21.49
C SER A 253 -4.17 -20.34 20.06
N GLU A 254 -5.31 -19.67 19.82
CA GLU A 254 -6.00 -19.66 18.53
C GLU A 254 -5.11 -19.20 17.37
N ASP A 255 -4.33 -18.16 17.58
CA ASP A 255 -3.40 -17.62 16.56
C ASP A 255 -2.27 -18.62 16.22
N VAL A 256 -1.73 -19.34 17.22
CA VAL A 256 -0.74 -20.40 17.01
C VAL A 256 -1.36 -21.59 16.28
N GLN A 257 -2.57 -22.00 16.64
CA GLN A 257 -3.32 -23.05 15.94
C GLN A 257 -3.65 -22.67 14.50
N ASN A 258 -4.00 -21.40 14.24
CA ASN A 258 -4.21 -20.88 12.88
C ASN A 258 -2.94 -20.98 12.04
N PHE A 259 -1.78 -20.71 12.63
CA PHE A 259 -0.50 -20.82 11.96
C PHE A 259 -0.12 -22.28 11.68
N LEU A 260 -0.18 -23.15 12.71
CA LEU A 260 0.18 -24.57 12.59
C LEU A 260 -0.73 -25.34 11.61
N LYS A 261 -2.03 -25.00 11.59
CA LYS A 261 -3.04 -25.63 10.74
C LYS A 261 -3.41 -24.75 9.53
N ALA A 262 -2.54 -23.85 9.13
CA ALA A 262 -2.84 -22.89 8.07
C ALA A 262 -3.28 -23.57 6.77
N THR A 263 -2.53 -24.57 6.30
CA THR A 263 -2.86 -25.32 5.08
C THR A 263 -4.22 -26.00 5.19
N GLU A 264 -4.50 -26.68 6.30
CA GLU A 264 -5.76 -27.37 6.56
C GLU A 264 -6.96 -26.39 6.59
N ARG A 265 -6.75 -25.21 7.18
CA ARG A 265 -7.76 -24.16 7.32
C ARG A 265 -7.89 -23.23 6.12
N GLY A 266 -7.08 -23.42 5.09
CA GLY A 266 -7.01 -22.53 3.91
C GLY A 266 -6.56 -21.11 4.24
N ILE A 267 -5.66 -20.98 5.24
CA ILE A 267 -5.08 -19.72 5.66
C ILE A 267 -3.80 -19.48 4.89
N ASP A 268 -3.68 -18.28 4.32
CA ASP A 268 -2.56 -17.84 3.50
C ASP A 268 -1.53 -17.09 4.38
N VAL A 269 -0.46 -17.78 4.77
CA VAL A 269 0.61 -17.21 5.60
C VAL A 269 1.66 -16.56 4.72
N GLN A 270 1.87 -15.25 4.89
CA GLN A 270 2.77 -14.43 4.10
C GLN A 270 3.93 -13.91 4.95
N LEU A 271 5.17 -14.13 4.52
CA LEU A 271 6.36 -13.77 5.29
C LEU A 271 6.98 -12.45 4.83
N PHE A 272 7.18 -11.57 5.80
CA PHE A 272 7.86 -10.29 5.67
C PHE A 272 9.02 -10.21 6.65
N VAL A 273 10.22 -9.86 6.18
CA VAL A 273 11.41 -9.79 7.03
C VAL A 273 12.16 -8.47 6.88
N ARG A 274 12.76 -8.00 7.94
CA ARG A 274 13.76 -6.93 7.87
C ARG A 274 14.90 -7.19 8.86
N LYS A 275 16.07 -6.63 8.55
CA LYS A 275 17.24 -6.84 9.37
C LYS A 275 17.08 -6.20 10.74
N ASN A 276 16.63 -4.96 10.80
CA ASN A 276 16.66 -4.15 12.02
C ASN A 276 15.28 -3.58 12.34
N LYS A 277 14.95 -3.48 13.62
CA LYS A 277 13.73 -2.85 14.12
C LYS A 277 13.78 -1.31 14.09
N ASP A 278 14.95 -0.71 13.82
CA ASP A 278 15.08 0.74 13.81
C ASP A 278 14.30 1.37 12.65
N ASP A 279 13.11 1.90 12.97
CA ASP A 279 12.24 2.59 12.03
C ASP A 279 12.86 3.85 11.41
N LYS A 280 13.96 4.36 12.01
CA LYS A 280 14.73 5.47 11.41
C LYS A 280 15.52 5.00 10.19
N ILE A 281 15.90 3.72 10.14
CA ILE A 281 16.61 3.12 9.02
C ILE A 281 15.62 2.67 7.94
N SER A 282 14.57 1.91 8.31
CA SER A 282 13.54 1.48 7.39
C SER A 282 12.26 1.05 8.12
N LYS A 283 11.12 1.52 7.63
CA LYS A 283 9.79 1.05 8.05
C LYS A 283 9.32 -0.16 7.25
N GLU A 284 10.07 -0.55 6.23
CA GLU A 284 9.69 -1.55 5.25
C GLU A 284 10.35 -2.90 5.51
N PHE A 285 9.62 -3.96 5.14
CA PHE A 285 10.04 -5.34 5.21
C PHE A 285 10.16 -5.94 3.81
N TYR A 286 11.14 -6.79 3.59
CA TYR A 286 11.22 -7.61 2.37
C TYR A 286 10.16 -8.70 2.39
N TYR A 287 9.40 -8.83 1.32
CA TYR A 287 8.45 -9.91 1.14
C TYR A 287 9.15 -11.17 0.63
N LEU A 288 8.98 -12.29 1.31
CA LEU A 288 9.63 -13.57 0.99
C LEU A 288 8.66 -14.65 0.49
N GLY A 289 7.38 -14.33 0.33
CA GLY A 289 6.41 -15.28 -0.21
C GLY A 289 5.59 -16.00 0.87
N ARG A 290 4.90 -17.05 0.45
CA ARG A 290 4.10 -17.92 1.32
C ARG A 290 5.00 -18.86 2.09
N VAL A 291 4.61 -19.14 3.33
CA VAL A 291 5.30 -20.07 4.22
C VAL A 291 4.32 -21.02 4.88
N ILE A 292 4.82 -22.16 5.30
CA ILE A 292 4.09 -23.16 6.08
C ILE A 292 4.84 -23.42 7.39
N ALA A 293 4.09 -23.66 8.47
CA ALA A 293 4.65 -24.13 9.72
C ALA A 293 5.04 -25.61 9.59
N THR A 294 6.21 -25.98 10.10
CA THR A 294 6.69 -27.38 10.13
C THR A 294 7.03 -27.81 11.55
#